data_7e8e8f3cc32706d7ced188ebccf2d0f9
#
_entry.id   7e8e8f3cc32706d7ced188ebccf2d0f9
#
_cell.length_a   1.000
_cell.length_b   1.000
_cell.length_c   1.000
_cell.angle_alpha   90.00
_cell.angle_beta   90.00
_cell.angle_gamma   90.00
#
_symmetry.space_group_name_H-M   'P 1'
#
loop_
_entity.id
_entity.type
_entity.pdbx_description
1 polymer ?
#
loop_
_entity_poly.entity_id
_entity_poly.type
_entity_poly.pdbx_seq_one_letter_code
_entity_poly.pdbx_strand_id
1 'polypeptide(L)'
;AAWEKFDVIFSEEVERACLIHGDLNVGNIMIGRGYRLTGFIDPLNSMYADREYDLFQFDNLTGKRFFLSETYRRKFGASQYCDQKLAFYGLWNEVFCYIKSGVLVDLIMDPLVKNMGRRLAEL
;
A
#
# COMPACT_ATOMS: atom_id res chain seq x y z
N ALA A 1 1.03 -2.65 -19.78
CA ALA A 1 2.36 -2.49 -19.16
C ALA A 1 2.42 -3.12 -17.76
N ALA A 2 1.69 -2.59 -16.72
CA ALA A 2 1.76 -3.16 -15.37
C ALA A 2 1.28 -4.62 -15.32
N TRP A 3 0.22 -4.94 -16.03
CA TRP A 3 -0.32 -6.29 -16.10
C TRP A 3 0.63 -7.30 -16.79
N GLU A 4 1.35 -6.88 -17.81
CA GLU A 4 2.34 -7.71 -18.51
C GLU A 4 3.54 -8.08 -17.64
N LYS A 5 3.81 -7.27 -16.62
CA LYS A 5 4.90 -7.48 -15.65
C LYS A 5 4.42 -8.07 -14.31
N PHE A 6 3.13 -8.42 -14.24
CA PHE A 6 2.50 -8.93 -13.01
C PHE A 6 3.27 -10.14 -12.45
N ASP A 7 3.56 -11.13 -13.29
CA ASP A 7 4.24 -12.36 -12.88
C ASP A 7 5.67 -12.10 -12.34
N VAL A 8 6.32 -11.03 -12.82
CA VAL A 8 7.63 -10.63 -12.30
C VAL A 8 7.50 -9.96 -10.94
N ILE A 9 6.55 -9.01 -10.82
CA ILE A 9 6.33 -8.25 -9.58
C ILE A 9 5.91 -9.18 -8.43
N PHE A 10 5.12 -10.21 -8.74
CA PHE A 10 4.58 -11.18 -7.78
C PHE A 10 5.24 -12.56 -7.89
N SER A 11 6.48 -12.62 -8.40
CA SER A 11 7.21 -13.88 -8.57
C SER A 11 7.62 -14.53 -7.24
N GLU A 12 7.82 -13.72 -6.20
CA GLU A 12 8.11 -14.21 -4.87
C GLU A 12 6.81 -14.61 -4.16
N GLU A 13 6.69 -15.88 -3.80
CA GLU A 13 5.52 -16.38 -3.09
C GLU A 13 5.35 -15.69 -1.73
N VAL A 14 4.11 -15.40 -1.39
CA VAL A 14 3.76 -14.92 -0.04
C VAL A 14 3.81 -16.12 0.90
N GLU A 15 4.88 -16.26 1.67
CA GLU A 15 5.09 -17.39 2.61
C GLU A 15 3.89 -17.62 3.55
N ARG A 16 3.26 -16.53 3.98
CA ARG A 16 2.12 -16.58 4.88
C ARG A 16 1.18 -15.40 4.65
N ALA A 17 -0.09 -15.71 4.38
CA ALA A 17 -1.14 -14.70 4.42
C ALA A 17 -1.30 -14.16 5.85
N CYS A 18 -1.33 -12.84 5.97
CA CYS A 18 -1.54 -12.13 7.23
C CYS A 18 -2.94 -11.50 7.23
N LEU A 19 -3.54 -11.35 8.42
CA LEU A 19 -4.72 -10.51 8.56
C LEU A 19 -4.27 -9.05 8.35
N ILE A 20 -4.68 -8.48 7.23
CA ILE A 20 -4.44 -7.07 6.92
C ILE A 20 -5.61 -6.20 7.35
N HIS A 21 -5.34 -4.93 7.59
CA HIS A 21 -6.35 -3.92 7.89
C HIS A 21 -7.11 -3.49 6.62
N GLY A 22 -6.38 -3.40 5.50
CA GLY A 22 -6.91 -3.08 4.18
C GLY A 22 -7.13 -1.59 3.92
N ASP A 23 -7.05 -0.74 4.96
CA ASP A 23 -7.06 0.72 4.88
C ASP A 23 -6.19 1.35 5.99
N LEU A 24 -4.97 0.85 6.14
CA LEU A 24 -4.06 1.23 7.24
C LEU A 24 -3.32 2.54 6.94
N ASN A 25 -4.06 3.60 6.63
CA ASN A 25 -3.50 4.93 6.51
C ASN A 25 -3.34 5.60 7.89
N VAL A 26 -2.57 6.70 7.96
CA VAL A 26 -2.27 7.38 9.24
C VAL A 26 -3.50 7.96 9.93
N GLY A 27 -4.59 8.23 9.21
CA GLY A 27 -5.86 8.68 9.78
C GLY A 27 -6.54 7.62 10.63
N ASN A 28 -6.23 6.35 10.38
CA ASN A 28 -6.82 5.20 11.07
C ASN A 28 -5.94 4.70 12.25
N ILE A 29 -4.89 5.46 12.60
CA ILE A 29 -4.00 5.15 13.72
C ILE A 29 -4.29 6.08 14.89
N MET A 30 -4.74 5.51 16.00
CA MET A 30 -5.10 6.27 17.20
C MET A 30 -3.90 6.41 18.15
N ILE A 31 -3.58 7.65 18.48
CA ILE A 31 -2.50 7.99 19.40
C ILE A 31 -3.07 8.68 20.63
N GLY A 32 -2.80 8.14 21.80
CA GLY A 32 -3.21 8.68 23.08
C GLY A 32 -2.17 9.61 23.71
N ARG A 33 -2.39 9.93 24.98
CA ARG A 33 -1.46 10.77 25.77
C ARG A 33 -0.05 10.15 25.80
N GLY A 34 0.97 11.00 25.69
CA GLY A 34 2.37 10.57 25.69
C GLY A 34 2.76 9.82 24.41
N TYR A 35 2.07 10.10 23.30
CA TYR A 35 2.34 9.50 21.97
C TYR A 35 2.25 7.97 21.96
N ARG A 36 1.43 7.39 22.82
CA ARG A 36 1.24 5.94 22.88
C ARG A 36 0.19 5.51 21.86
N LEU A 37 0.51 4.49 21.08
CA LEU A 37 -0.48 3.83 20.23
C LEU A 37 -1.60 3.25 21.10
N THR A 38 -2.85 3.61 20.80
CA THR A 38 -4.04 3.15 21.52
C THR A 38 -4.94 2.25 20.69
N GLY A 39 -4.80 2.26 19.38
CA GLY A 39 -5.56 1.35 18.51
C GLY A 39 -5.51 1.73 17.04
N PHE A 40 -6.15 0.87 16.26
CA PHE A 40 -6.46 1.08 14.85
C PHE A 40 -7.98 1.08 14.69
N ILE A 41 -8.49 1.91 13.78
CA ILE A 41 -9.93 2.06 13.51
C ILE A 41 -10.21 1.86 12.02
N ASP A 42 -11.47 1.62 11.69
CA ASP A 42 -11.99 1.48 10.33
C ASP A 42 -11.30 0.39 9.47
N PRO A 43 -11.25 -0.87 9.92
CA PRO A 43 -10.66 -1.97 9.16
C PRO A 43 -11.62 -2.42 8.03
N LEU A 44 -11.94 -1.51 7.10
CA LEU A 44 -13.03 -1.66 6.13
C LEU A 44 -12.81 -2.79 5.12
N ASN A 45 -11.55 -3.11 4.80
CA ASN A 45 -11.18 -4.13 3.82
C ASN A 45 -10.31 -5.24 4.44
N SER A 46 -10.53 -5.53 5.72
CA SER A 46 -9.78 -6.58 6.41
C SER A 46 -9.96 -7.94 5.74
N MET A 47 -8.85 -8.57 5.44
CA MET A 47 -8.81 -9.90 4.84
C MET A 47 -7.47 -10.58 5.13
N TYR A 48 -7.38 -11.87 4.86
CA TYR A 48 -6.09 -12.55 4.82
C TYR A 48 -5.45 -12.33 3.46
N ALA A 49 -4.33 -11.62 3.43
CA ALA A 49 -3.62 -11.27 2.21
C ALA A 49 -2.11 -11.06 2.46
N ASP A 50 -1.42 -10.58 1.44
CA ASP A 50 -0.04 -10.14 1.55
C ASP A 50 0.07 -8.93 2.51
N ARG A 51 0.94 -9.07 3.54
CA ARG A 51 1.20 -7.99 4.50
C ARG A 51 1.68 -6.68 3.85
N GLU A 52 2.32 -6.77 2.69
CA GLU A 52 2.82 -5.60 1.99
C GLU A 52 1.69 -4.74 1.40
N TYR A 53 0.46 -5.28 1.30
CA TYR A 53 -0.70 -4.48 0.93
C TYR A 53 -0.94 -3.32 1.90
N ASP A 54 -0.84 -3.55 3.21
CA ASP A 54 -1.01 -2.46 4.19
C ASP A 54 0.13 -1.43 4.15
N LEU A 55 1.31 -1.80 3.65
CA LEU A 55 2.45 -0.89 3.61
C LEU A 55 2.26 0.29 2.64
N PHE A 56 1.53 0.10 1.51
CA PHE A 56 1.27 1.23 0.62
C PHE A 56 0.35 2.26 1.28
N GLN A 57 -0.55 1.81 2.15
CA GLN A 57 -1.47 2.68 2.89
C GLN A 57 -0.74 3.59 3.89
N PHE A 58 0.35 3.13 4.48
CA PHE A 58 1.17 3.97 5.34
C PHE A 58 1.74 5.21 4.63
N ASP A 59 1.95 5.13 3.33
CA ASP A 59 2.49 6.24 2.53
C ASP A 59 1.39 7.14 1.94
N ASN A 60 0.12 6.75 2.08
CA ASN A 60 -1.01 7.53 1.62
C ASN A 60 -1.22 8.81 2.44
N LEU A 61 -1.90 9.78 1.85
CA LEU A 61 -2.18 11.08 2.45
C LEU A 61 -0.87 11.74 2.92
N THR A 62 -0.77 12.00 4.21
CA THR A 62 0.41 12.61 4.83
C THR A 62 1.35 11.58 5.47
N GLY A 63 1.06 10.29 5.30
CA GLY A 63 1.73 9.19 6.00
C GLY A 63 3.21 9.07 5.69
N LYS A 64 3.61 9.35 4.46
CA LYS A 64 5.00 9.24 4.01
C LYS A 64 6.01 9.98 4.91
N ARG A 65 5.62 11.12 5.48
CA ARG A 65 6.47 11.90 6.41
C ARG A 65 6.79 11.20 7.73
N PHE A 66 6.04 10.16 8.08
CA PHE A 66 6.24 9.39 9.31
C PHE A 66 7.14 8.17 9.12
N PHE A 67 7.55 7.87 7.88
CA PHE A 67 8.45 6.77 7.55
C PHE A 67 7.99 5.39 8.08
N LEU A 68 6.67 5.17 8.18
CA LEU A 68 6.11 3.94 8.75
C LEU A 68 6.43 2.72 7.89
N SER A 69 6.18 2.81 6.59
CA SER A 69 6.48 1.75 5.62
C SER A 69 7.98 1.41 5.63
N GLU A 70 8.85 2.41 5.56
CA GLU A 70 10.30 2.23 5.60
C GLU A 70 10.77 1.59 6.91
N THR A 71 10.24 2.06 8.05
CA THR A 71 10.58 1.52 9.37
C THR A 71 10.15 0.07 9.51
N TYR A 72 8.96 -0.26 9.02
CA TYR A 72 8.46 -1.63 9.01
C TYR A 72 9.37 -2.55 8.17
N ARG A 73 9.66 -2.15 6.94
CA ARG A 73 10.51 -2.91 6.01
C ARG A 73 11.90 -3.15 6.57
N ARG A 74 12.50 -2.14 7.21
CA ARG A 74 13.81 -2.28 7.87
C ARG A 74 13.78 -3.28 9.01
N LYS A 75 12.68 -3.38 9.74
CA LYS A 75 12.55 -4.27 10.91
C LYS A 75 12.17 -5.71 10.53
N PHE A 76 11.28 -5.88 9.57
CA PHE A 76 10.66 -7.16 9.25
C PHE A 76 11.00 -7.70 7.86
N GLY A 77 11.86 -6.99 7.13
CA GLY A 77 12.17 -7.30 5.74
C GLY A 77 11.04 -6.94 4.77
N ALA A 78 11.33 -7.08 3.51
CA ALA A 78 10.41 -6.86 2.40
C ALA A 78 10.73 -7.83 1.27
N SER A 79 9.75 -8.09 0.38
CA SER A 79 9.98 -8.88 -0.83
C SER A 79 10.94 -8.18 -1.80
N GLN A 80 11.52 -8.95 -2.72
CA GLN A 80 12.48 -8.44 -3.70
C GLN A 80 11.92 -7.25 -4.50
N TYR A 81 10.64 -7.34 -4.91
CA TYR A 81 9.97 -6.32 -5.71
C TYR A 81 8.98 -5.49 -4.89
N CYS A 82 9.26 -5.29 -3.59
CA CYS A 82 8.35 -4.58 -2.70
C CYS A 82 7.95 -3.20 -3.23
N ASP A 83 8.88 -2.40 -3.74
CA ASP A 83 8.57 -1.07 -4.27
C ASP A 83 7.61 -1.11 -5.47
N GLN A 84 7.78 -2.10 -6.34
CA GLN A 84 6.89 -2.33 -7.48
C GLN A 84 5.51 -2.82 -7.00
N LYS A 85 5.48 -3.72 -6.01
CA LYS A 85 4.23 -4.19 -5.38
C LYS A 85 3.46 -3.04 -4.72
N LEU A 86 4.14 -2.18 -3.96
CA LEU A 86 3.49 -1.02 -3.32
C LEU A 86 2.93 -0.05 -4.37
N ALA A 87 3.65 0.19 -5.46
CA ALA A 87 3.14 1.02 -6.56
C ALA A 87 1.94 0.37 -7.25
N PHE A 88 1.97 -0.95 -7.44
CA PHE A 88 0.87 -1.71 -8.01
C PHE A 88 -0.37 -1.67 -7.11
N TYR A 89 -0.22 -1.94 -5.82
CA TYR A 89 -1.33 -1.91 -4.85
C TYR A 89 -1.97 -0.52 -4.74
N GLY A 90 -1.15 0.53 -4.73
CA GLY A 90 -1.66 1.90 -4.71
C GLY A 90 -2.50 2.23 -5.95
N LEU A 91 -1.99 1.90 -7.13
CA LEU A 91 -2.72 2.09 -8.39
C LEU A 91 -3.98 1.23 -8.45
N TRP A 92 -3.90 -0.05 -8.06
CA TRP A 92 -5.03 -0.96 -8.01
C TRP A 92 -6.14 -0.45 -7.09
N ASN A 93 -5.78 0.00 -5.89
CA ASN A 93 -6.73 0.54 -4.93
C ASN A 93 -7.48 1.76 -5.50
N GLU A 94 -6.78 2.67 -6.17
CA GLU A 94 -7.41 3.87 -6.77
C GLU A 94 -8.31 3.50 -7.95
N VAL A 95 -7.89 2.57 -8.81
CA VAL A 95 -8.75 2.03 -9.88
C VAL A 95 -10.01 1.39 -9.30
N PHE A 96 -9.88 0.63 -8.21
CA PHE A 96 -11.02 0.03 -7.52
C PHE A 96 -11.98 1.09 -6.95
N CYS A 97 -11.45 2.14 -6.33
CA CYS A 97 -12.23 3.28 -5.84
C CYS A 97 -12.97 3.99 -6.99
N TYR A 98 -12.29 4.21 -8.12
CA TYR A 98 -12.91 4.78 -9.32
C TYR A 98 -14.06 3.90 -9.85
N ILE A 99 -13.84 2.60 -9.98
CA ILE A 99 -14.86 1.66 -10.46
C ILE A 99 -16.10 1.68 -9.56
N LYS A 100 -15.90 1.76 -8.25
CA LYS A 100 -17.02 1.78 -7.28
C LYS A 100 -17.76 3.10 -7.22
N SER A 101 -17.05 4.22 -7.28
CA SER A 101 -17.63 5.55 -7.11
C SER A 101 -18.10 6.19 -8.42
N GLY A 102 -17.53 5.78 -9.54
CA GLY A 102 -17.67 6.45 -10.84
C GLY A 102 -16.94 7.81 -10.91
N VAL A 103 -16.16 8.18 -9.88
CA VAL A 103 -15.46 9.45 -9.78
C VAL A 103 -13.97 9.25 -9.97
N LEU A 104 -13.43 9.78 -11.08
CA LEU A 104 -11.99 9.83 -11.30
C LEU A 104 -11.41 11.09 -10.67
N VAL A 105 -10.40 10.94 -9.84
CA VAL A 105 -9.67 12.02 -9.20
C VAL A 105 -8.26 12.09 -9.77
N ASP A 106 -8.07 12.88 -10.82
CA ASP A 106 -6.78 12.97 -11.54
C ASP A 106 -5.63 13.35 -10.61
N LEU A 107 -5.88 14.20 -9.63
CA LEU A 107 -4.89 14.62 -8.64
C LEU A 107 -4.31 13.45 -7.85
N ILE A 108 -5.07 12.37 -7.69
CA ILE A 108 -4.63 11.13 -7.01
C ILE A 108 -4.14 10.11 -8.04
N MET A 109 -4.90 9.90 -9.11
CA MET A 109 -4.60 8.88 -10.12
C MET A 109 -3.29 9.15 -10.88
N ASP A 110 -3.07 10.37 -11.34
CA ASP A 110 -1.89 10.72 -12.15
C ASP A 110 -0.54 10.44 -11.46
N PRO A 111 -0.34 10.81 -10.18
CA PRO A 111 0.89 10.45 -9.47
C PRO A 111 1.09 8.94 -9.34
N LEU A 112 0.02 8.16 -9.14
CA LEU A 112 0.09 6.71 -9.03
C LEU A 112 0.47 6.06 -10.36
N VAL A 113 -0.13 6.50 -11.47
CA VAL A 113 0.23 6.02 -12.82
C VAL A 113 1.70 6.34 -13.14
N LYS A 114 2.15 7.57 -12.84
CA LYS A 114 3.55 7.98 -13.05
C LYS A 114 4.51 7.16 -12.19
N ASN A 115 4.16 6.94 -10.91
CA ASN A 115 4.96 6.11 -10.01
C ASN A 115 5.05 4.67 -10.52
N MET A 116 3.92 4.07 -10.92
CA MET A 116 3.92 2.72 -11.49
C MET A 116 4.79 2.63 -12.74
N GLY A 117 4.68 3.59 -13.67
CA GLY A 117 5.51 3.64 -14.87
C GLY A 117 7.01 3.68 -14.56
N ARG A 118 7.41 4.50 -13.58
CA ARG A 118 8.80 4.56 -13.11
C ARG A 118 9.26 3.22 -12.53
N ARG A 119 8.46 2.60 -11.67
CA ARG A 119 8.80 1.31 -11.04
C ARG A 119 8.89 0.15 -12.04
N LEU A 120 8.09 0.20 -13.11
CA LEU A 120 8.18 -0.78 -14.20
C LEU A 120 9.46 -0.63 -15.04
N ALA A 121 10.00 0.57 -15.13
CA ALA A 121 11.25 0.83 -15.85
C ALA A 121 12.48 0.33 -15.07
N GLU A 122 12.35 0.01 -13.79
CA GLU A 122 13.39 -0.55 -12.93
C GLU A 122 13.47 -2.11 -13.03
N LEU A 123 12.51 -2.75 -13.69
CA LEU A 123 12.47 -4.20 -13.97
C LEU A 123 13.25 -4.55 -15.26
#